data_be793c35f5acac2e211ce690ae49aa75
#
_entry.id   be793c35f5acac2e211ce690ae49aa75
#
_cell.length_a   1.000
_cell.length_b   1.000
_cell.length_c   1.000
_cell.angle_alpha   90.00
_cell.angle_beta   90.00
_cell.angle_gamma   90.00
#
_symmetry.space_group_name_H-M   'P 1'
#
loop_
_entity.id
_entity.type
_entity.pdbx_description
1 polymer ?
#
loop_
_entity_poly.entity_id
_entity_poly.type
_entity_poly.pdbx_seq_one_letter_code
_entity_poly.pdbx_strand_id
1 'polypeptide(L)'
;MAERKLLIISNDALVKEDMDYLFTKPLFKNLKKDGVWVKTLKTVYPSITYCCHTSMITGCYPAKTHLYNNEPDDWGNATWTWDRKWNKAKTLIDAAKEKGLTTANVFWPVLGNDKNIDYNIPEYWSQTEDESLCDALRSMGTSEK
;
A
#
# COMPACT_ATOMS: atom_id res chain seq x y z
N MET A 1 26.15 8.50 -13.03
CA MET A 1 25.50 7.21 -12.68
C MET A 1 24.01 7.36 -12.97
N ALA A 2 23.38 6.37 -13.59
CA ALA A 2 21.94 6.43 -13.81
C ALA A 2 21.23 6.50 -12.45
N GLU A 3 20.25 7.40 -12.33
CA GLU A 3 19.42 7.55 -11.14
C GLU A 3 18.62 6.26 -10.93
N ARG A 4 18.78 5.61 -9.78
CA ARG A 4 18.04 4.38 -9.47
C ARG A 4 16.67 4.75 -8.90
N LYS A 5 15.64 4.08 -9.39
CA LYS A 5 14.26 4.23 -8.92
C LYS A 5 13.75 2.90 -8.37
N LEU A 6 12.93 2.95 -7.32
CA LEU A 6 12.24 1.79 -6.77
C LEU A 6 10.76 1.92 -7.10
N LEU A 7 10.20 0.88 -7.71
CA LEU A 7 8.76 0.72 -7.92
C LEU A 7 8.32 -0.54 -7.19
N ILE A 8 7.33 -0.41 -6.30
CA ILE A 8 6.69 -1.52 -5.62
C ILE A 8 5.26 -1.62 -6.13
N ILE A 9 4.88 -2.79 -6.64
CA ILE A 9 3.53 -3.08 -7.09
C ILE A 9 2.99 -4.23 -6.24
N SER A 10 1.86 -4.03 -5.59
CA SER A 10 1.11 -5.08 -4.91
C SER A 10 -0.18 -5.34 -5.67
N ASN A 11 -0.41 -6.59 -6.05
CA ASN A 11 -1.70 -7.04 -6.58
C ASN A 11 -2.39 -7.80 -5.44
N ASP A 12 -3.36 -7.16 -4.81
CA ASP A 12 -4.12 -7.78 -3.74
C ASP A 12 -4.88 -9.02 -4.25
N ALA A 13 -5.02 -10.02 -3.37
CA ALA A 13 -5.68 -11.30 -3.67
C ALA A 13 -5.08 -12.13 -4.84
N LEU A 14 -3.93 -11.76 -5.40
CA LEU A 14 -3.26 -12.55 -6.42
C LEU A 14 -2.67 -13.82 -5.80
N VAL A 15 -3.09 -14.98 -6.27
CA VAL A 15 -2.65 -16.27 -5.76
C VAL A 15 -1.67 -16.98 -6.71
N LYS A 16 -1.02 -18.02 -6.19
CA LYS A 16 -0.01 -18.76 -6.94
C LYS A 16 -0.55 -19.35 -8.25
N GLU A 17 -1.79 -19.79 -8.23
CA GLU A 17 -2.49 -20.40 -9.37
C GLU A 17 -2.64 -19.42 -10.54
N ASP A 18 -2.80 -18.12 -10.28
CA ASP A 18 -2.87 -17.07 -11.29
C ASP A 18 -1.52 -16.89 -12.01
N MET A 19 -0.42 -17.21 -11.32
CA MET A 19 0.92 -17.00 -11.88
C MET A 19 1.20 -17.92 -13.06
N ASP A 20 0.63 -19.10 -13.12
CA ASP A 20 0.80 -20.01 -14.26
C ASP A 20 0.22 -19.38 -15.53
N TYR A 21 -0.93 -18.72 -15.42
CA TYR A 21 -1.51 -17.93 -16.51
C TYR A 21 -0.69 -16.67 -16.81
N LEU A 22 -0.32 -15.91 -15.80
CA LEU A 22 0.41 -14.65 -15.97
C LEU A 22 1.77 -14.87 -16.64
N PHE A 23 2.47 -15.96 -16.35
CA PHE A 23 3.74 -16.30 -17.00
C PHE A 23 3.59 -16.66 -18.48
N THR A 24 2.38 -16.81 -19.01
CA THR A 24 2.16 -16.88 -20.47
C THR A 24 2.20 -15.50 -21.13
N LYS A 25 2.03 -14.41 -20.35
CA LYS A 25 2.01 -13.03 -20.86
C LYS A 25 3.43 -12.47 -21.01
N PRO A 26 3.70 -11.68 -22.08
CA PRO A 26 5.05 -11.20 -22.38
C PRO A 26 5.75 -10.50 -21.22
N LEU A 27 5.03 -9.60 -20.52
CA LEU A 27 5.61 -8.86 -19.38
C LEU A 27 6.06 -9.80 -18.28
N PHE A 28 5.18 -10.67 -17.78
CA PHE A 28 5.48 -11.58 -16.69
C PHE A 28 6.51 -12.65 -17.07
N LYS A 29 6.52 -13.08 -18.33
CA LYS A 29 7.55 -13.96 -18.85
C LYS A 29 8.94 -13.34 -18.80
N ASN A 30 9.05 -12.05 -19.16
CA ASN A 30 10.29 -11.31 -19.09
C ASN A 30 10.72 -11.06 -17.62
N LEU A 31 9.79 -10.65 -16.76
CA LEU A 31 10.07 -10.48 -15.33
C LEU A 31 10.58 -11.77 -14.69
N LYS A 32 9.98 -12.92 -15.03
CA LYS A 32 10.44 -14.23 -14.54
C LYS A 32 11.83 -14.58 -15.05
N LYS A 33 12.16 -14.22 -16.29
CA LYS A 33 13.46 -14.49 -16.91
C LYS A 33 14.58 -13.65 -16.33
N ASP A 34 14.31 -12.33 -16.15
CA ASP A 34 15.34 -11.35 -15.85
C ASP A 34 15.37 -10.96 -14.35
N GLY A 35 14.38 -11.41 -13.57
CA GLY A 35 14.22 -11.15 -12.15
C GLY A 35 14.37 -12.38 -11.27
N VAL A 36 14.02 -12.20 -10.00
CA VAL A 36 13.97 -13.27 -9.01
C VAL A 36 12.51 -13.65 -8.73
N TRP A 37 12.22 -14.95 -8.81
CA TRP A 37 10.90 -15.49 -8.50
C TRP A 37 10.90 -16.24 -7.18
N VAL A 38 10.14 -15.75 -6.20
CA VAL A 38 9.90 -16.45 -4.93
C VAL A 38 8.56 -17.19 -5.03
N LYS A 39 8.61 -18.53 -5.08
CA LYS A 39 7.42 -19.37 -5.31
C LYS A 39 6.41 -19.34 -4.16
N THR A 40 6.87 -19.16 -2.94
CA THR A 40 6.03 -19.17 -1.75
C THR A 40 6.52 -18.13 -0.77
N LEU A 41 5.64 -17.23 -0.38
CA LEU A 41 5.86 -16.22 0.63
C LEU A 41 4.83 -16.40 1.75
N LYS A 42 5.32 -16.49 2.99
CA LYS A 42 4.44 -16.53 4.16
C LYS A 42 4.14 -15.11 4.61
N THR A 43 2.86 -14.77 4.66
CA THR A 43 2.41 -13.47 5.16
C THR A 43 2.36 -13.39 6.68
N VAL A 44 2.07 -12.22 7.22
CA VAL A 44 1.84 -12.00 8.66
C VAL A 44 0.46 -12.50 9.08
N TYR A 45 0.23 -12.58 10.39
CA TYR A 45 -1.08 -12.86 10.98
C TYR A 45 -1.50 -11.66 11.84
N PRO A 46 -2.75 -11.16 11.69
CA PRO A 46 -3.80 -11.59 10.77
C PRO A 46 -3.43 -11.31 9.30
N SER A 47 -3.85 -12.20 8.39
CA SER A 47 -3.60 -12.08 6.95
C SER A 47 -4.69 -11.26 6.24
N ILE A 48 -4.92 -10.06 6.74
CA ILE A 48 -5.91 -9.09 6.26
C ILE A 48 -5.18 -8.00 5.46
N THR A 49 -5.81 -7.44 4.46
CA THR A 49 -5.22 -6.51 3.49
C THR A 49 -4.37 -5.42 4.15
N TYR A 50 -4.92 -4.66 5.08
CA TYR A 50 -4.22 -3.52 5.68
C TYR A 50 -3.08 -3.93 6.60
N CYS A 51 -3.24 -5.02 7.35
CA CYS A 51 -2.16 -5.59 8.16
C CYS A 51 -0.99 -6.04 7.30
N CYS A 52 -1.27 -6.75 6.20
CA CYS A 52 -0.25 -7.26 5.29
C CYS A 52 0.49 -6.14 4.57
N HIS A 53 -0.24 -5.19 3.96
CA HIS A 53 0.35 -4.07 3.22
C HIS A 53 1.18 -3.15 4.14
N THR A 54 0.70 -2.88 5.35
CA THR A 54 1.46 -2.10 6.32
C THR A 54 2.72 -2.85 6.76
N SER A 55 2.65 -4.15 6.97
CA SER A 55 3.82 -4.98 7.29
C SER A 55 4.85 -4.98 6.17
N MET A 56 4.42 -5.01 4.90
CA MET A 56 5.33 -4.96 3.75
C MET A 56 6.13 -3.67 3.67
N ILE A 57 5.51 -2.50 3.91
CA ILE A 57 6.21 -1.21 3.82
C ILE A 57 6.91 -0.77 5.10
N THR A 58 6.69 -1.45 6.22
CA THR A 58 7.33 -1.13 7.50
C THR A 58 8.37 -2.16 7.92
N GLY A 59 8.30 -3.37 7.40
CA GLY A 59 9.07 -4.50 7.90
C GLY A 59 8.69 -4.91 9.33
N CYS A 60 7.51 -4.54 9.80
CA CYS A 60 7.07 -4.75 11.18
C CYS A 60 5.84 -5.66 11.23
N TYR A 61 5.75 -6.48 12.28
CA TYR A 61 4.54 -7.24 12.58
C TYR A 61 3.40 -6.34 13.08
N PRO A 62 2.13 -6.78 12.98
CA PRO A 62 0.97 -6.04 13.47
C PRO A 62 1.07 -5.55 14.92
N ALA A 63 1.72 -6.30 15.80
CA ALA A 63 1.99 -5.89 17.17
C ALA A 63 2.77 -4.57 17.28
N LYS A 64 3.57 -4.20 16.28
CA LYS A 64 4.34 -2.96 16.24
C LYS A 64 3.65 -1.87 15.41
N THR A 65 2.94 -2.23 14.36
CA THR A 65 2.19 -1.28 13.53
C THR A 65 0.89 -0.84 14.19
N HIS A 66 0.36 -1.64 15.12
CA HIS A 66 -0.94 -1.51 15.78
C HIS A 66 -2.14 -1.64 14.82
N LEU A 67 -1.93 -2.30 13.68
CA LEU A 67 -2.98 -2.61 12.71
C LEU A 67 -3.27 -4.10 12.73
N TYR A 68 -4.45 -4.47 13.20
CA TYR A 68 -4.92 -5.85 13.34
C TYR A 68 -6.11 -6.17 12.45
N ASN A 69 -6.75 -5.13 11.88
CA ASN A 69 -7.92 -5.24 11.02
C ASN A 69 -7.91 -4.10 9.99
N ASN A 70 -8.76 -4.18 8.97
CA ASN A 70 -9.02 -3.07 8.06
C ASN A 70 -9.82 -1.94 8.74
N GLU A 71 -10.60 -2.30 9.74
CA GLU A 71 -11.42 -1.39 10.55
C GLU A 71 -10.78 -1.20 11.93
N PRO A 72 -10.93 -0.03 12.57
CA PRO A 72 -10.52 0.14 13.96
C PRO A 72 -11.38 -0.73 14.88
N ASP A 73 -10.85 -1.09 16.06
CA ASP A 73 -11.55 -1.89 17.08
C ASP A 73 -12.81 -1.23 17.66
N ASP A 74 -13.15 -0.05 17.17
CA ASP A 74 -14.32 0.73 17.51
C ASP A 74 -15.53 0.25 16.71
N TRP A 75 -16.16 -0.81 17.17
CA TRP A 75 -17.30 -1.51 16.57
C TRP A 75 -18.56 -0.66 16.32
N GLY A 76 -18.52 0.64 16.52
CA GLY A 76 -19.65 1.56 16.34
C GLY A 76 -19.57 2.48 15.12
N ASN A 77 -18.40 2.66 14.54
CA ASN A 77 -18.19 3.54 13.40
C ASN A 77 -17.52 2.74 12.27
N ALA A 78 -18.29 2.35 11.28
CA ALA A 78 -17.85 1.57 10.11
C ALA A 78 -16.90 2.38 9.20
N THR A 79 -15.79 2.84 9.72
CA THR A 79 -14.74 3.51 8.95
C THR A 79 -13.51 2.62 8.89
N TRP A 80 -12.92 2.53 7.71
CA TRP A 80 -11.67 1.79 7.53
C TRP A 80 -10.46 2.61 8.00
N THR A 81 -9.34 1.95 8.26
CA THR A 81 -8.11 2.59 8.75
C THR A 81 -7.29 3.20 7.60
N TRP A 82 -7.92 4.01 6.72
CA TRP A 82 -7.27 4.59 5.54
C TRP A 82 -6.13 5.54 5.84
N ASP A 83 -6.24 6.28 6.96
CA ASP A 83 -5.32 7.36 7.32
C ASP A 83 -4.01 6.83 7.88
N ARG A 84 -2.90 7.46 7.50
CA ARG A 84 -1.54 7.15 7.96
C ARG A 84 -1.38 7.15 9.49
N LYS A 85 -2.21 7.92 10.20
CA LYS A 85 -2.20 8.02 11.67
C LYS A 85 -2.39 6.67 12.39
N TRP A 86 -3.04 5.71 11.74
CA TRP A 86 -3.30 4.39 12.31
C TRP A 86 -2.03 3.54 12.40
N ASN A 87 -1.08 3.68 11.49
CA ASN A 87 0.19 2.97 11.55
C ASN A 87 1.20 3.70 12.45
N LYS A 88 1.68 3.05 13.48
CA LYS A 88 2.63 3.60 14.46
C LYS A 88 4.10 3.33 14.10
N ALA A 89 4.36 2.53 13.11
CA ALA A 89 5.71 2.20 12.68
C ALA A 89 6.18 3.11 11.53
N LYS A 90 7.49 3.28 11.44
CA LYS A 90 8.16 3.96 10.33
C LYS A 90 8.02 3.13 9.05
N THR A 91 7.77 3.79 7.93
CA THR A 91 7.61 3.17 6.61
C THR A 91 8.84 3.35 5.73
N LEU A 92 8.89 2.61 4.61
CA LEU A 92 9.87 2.86 3.54
C LEU A 92 9.75 4.29 2.98
N ILE A 93 8.55 4.85 2.95
CA ILE A 93 8.30 6.24 2.52
C ILE A 93 8.97 7.22 3.46
N ASP A 94 8.80 7.05 4.77
CA ASP A 94 9.48 7.88 5.77
C ASP A 94 11.00 7.81 5.60
N ALA A 95 11.54 6.60 5.40
CA ALA A 95 12.97 6.39 5.21
C ALA A 95 13.49 7.02 3.90
N ALA A 96 12.71 6.98 2.82
CA ALA A 96 13.02 7.62 1.56
C ALA A 96 13.04 9.15 1.72
N LYS A 97 12.03 9.70 2.39
CA LYS A 97 11.92 11.13 2.65
C LYS A 97 13.08 11.67 3.49
N GLU A 98 13.51 10.96 4.52
CA GLU A 98 14.71 11.30 5.31
C GLU A 98 16.00 11.33 4.48
N LYS A 99 16.03 10.63 3.36
CA LYS A 99 17.15 10.64 2.40
C LYS A 99 16.98 11.70 1.30
N GLY A 100 15.97 12.55 1.39
CA GLY A 100 15.68 13.58 0.39
C GLY A 100 15.16 13.04 -0.94
N LEU A 101 14.64 11.81 -0.95
CA LEU A 101 14.09 11.21 -2.17
C LEU A 101 12.65 11.68 -2.40
N THR A 102 12.26 11.77 -3.66
CA THR A 102 10.87 11.98 -4.07
C THR A 102 10.08 10.69 -3.90
N THR A 103 8.90 10.82 -3.34
CA THR A 103 8.02 9.69 -3.01
C THR A 103 6.68 9.82 -3.71
N ALA A 104 6.12 8.71 -4.13
CA ALA A 104 4.80 8.64 -4.73
C ALA A 104 4.03 7.43 -4.22
N ASN A 105 2.73 7.56 -4.12
CA ASN A 105 1.79 6.50 -3.78
C ASN A 105 0.58 6.52 -4.70
N VAL A 106 0.14 5.33 -5.11
CA VAL A 106 -1.14 5.12 -5.79
C VAL A 106 -1.83 3.93 -5.13
N PHE A 107 -2.88 4.19 -4.39
CA PHE A 107 -3.77 3.22 -3.75
C PHE A 107 -3.09 2.21 -2.79
N TRP A 108 -1.92 2.51 -2.25
CA TRP A 108 -1.40 1.68 -1.15
C TRP A 108 -2.18 1.99 0.13
N PRO A 109 -2.69 0.96 0.84
CA PRO A 109 -3.52 1.16 2.02
C PRO A 109 -2.81 1.90 3.17
N VAL A 110 -3.58 2.56 4.02
CA VAL A 110 -3.11 3.21 5.26
C VAL A 110 -2.05 4.31 4.98
N LEU A 111 -2.16 5.01 3.86
CA LEU A 111 -1.30 6.13 3.49
C LEU A 111 -2.08 7.43 3.21
N GLY A 112 -3.35 7.48 3.59
CA GLY A 112 -4.13 8.72 3.57
C GLY A 112 -3.49 9.78 4.48
N ASN A 113 -3.47 11.04 4.01
CA ASN A 113 -2.91 12.19 4.73
C ASN A 113 -1.43 12.04 5.14
N ASP A 114 -0.66 11.15 4.49
CA ASP A 114 0.77 11.02 4.76
C ASP A 114 1.55 12.21 4.19
N LYS A 115 2.11 13.04 5.06
CA LYS A 115 2.87 14.25 4.72
C LYS A 115 4.25 13.97 4.11
N ASN A 116 4.72 12.74 4.17
CA ASN A 116 5.99 12.31 3.60
C ASN A 116 5.86 11.81 2.16
N ILE A 117 4.66 11.89 1.57
CA ILE A 117 4.40 11.53 0.18
C ILE A 117 4.27 12.80 -0.66
N ASP A 118 5.15 12.94 -1.66
CA ASP A 118 5.13 14.10 -2.55
C ASP A 118 3.98 14.04 -3.57
N TYR A 119 3.65 12.81 -4.04
CA TYR A 119 2.56 12.55 -5.00
C TYR A 119 1.69 11.44 -4.46
N ASN A 120 0.56 11.79 -3.85
CA ASN A 120 -0.33 10.83 -3.20
C ASN A 120 -1.68 10.73 -3.91
N ILE A 121 -2.06 9.53 -4.29
CA ILE A 121 -3.42 9.13 -4.59
C ILE A 121 -3.77 8.03 -3.57
N PRO A 122 -4.40 8.38 -2.43
CA PRO A 122 -4.68 7.43 -1.36
C PRO A 122 -5.70 6.39 -1.80
N GLU A 123 -5.67 5.23 -1.16
CA GLU A 123 -6.76 4.27 -1.27
C GLU A 123 -7.93 4.78 -0.45
N TYR A 124 -8.91 5.36 -1.14
CA TYR A 124 -10.12 5.91 -0.56
C TYR A 124 -11.22 6.00 -1.62
N TRP A 125 -12.45 6.05 -1.20
CA TRP A 125 -13.61 6.15 -2.10
C TRP A 125 -14.71 7.00 -1.47
N SER A 126 -15.68 7.42 -2.29
CA SER A 126 -16.83 8.22 -1.86
C SER A 126 -17.59 7.54 -0.72
N GLN A 127 -17.91 8.31 0.31
CA GLN A 127 -18.61 7.82 1.49
C GLN A 127 -20.12 8.07 1.40
N THR A 128 -20.56 8.91 0.47
CA THR A 128 -21.96 9.22 0.20
C THR A 128 -22.23 9.18 -1.31
N GLU A 129 -23.51 9.08 -1.70
CA GLU A 129 -23.90 9.04 -3.12
C GLU A 129 -23.61 10.36 -3.85
N ASP A 130 -23.61 11.48 -3.13
CA ASP A 130 -23.40 12.83 -3.69
C ASP A 130 -21.92 13.23 -3.75
N GLU A 131 -21.04 12.50 -3.09
CA GLU A 131 -19.61 12.81 -3.07
C GLU A 131 -18.91 12.30 -4.32
N SER A 132 -18.24 13.17 -5.08
CA SER A 132 -17.43 12.72 -6.19
C SER A 132 -16.18 11.98 -5.71
N LEU A 133 -15.70 10.99 -6.49
CA LEU A 133 -14.44 10.28 -6.17
C LEU A 133 -13.27 11.26 -6.04
N CYS A 134 -13.22 12.30 -6.85
CA CYS A 134 -12.15 13.31 -6.79
C CYS A 134 -12.17 14.09 -5.46
N ASP A 135 -13.34 14.44 -4.95
CA ASP A 135 -13.45 15.15 -3.67
C ASP A 135 -13.12 14.23 -2.50
N ALA A 136 -13.59 12.97 -2.54
CA ALA A 136 -13.23 11.95 -1.59
C ALA A 136 -11.69 11.75 -1.51
N LEU A 137 -11.03 11.59 -2.65
CA LEU A 137 -9.57 11.42 -2.69
C LEU A 137 -8.83 12.68 -2.17
N ARG A 138 -9.30 13.88 -2.51
CA ARG A 138 -8.72 15.14 -1.99
C ARG A 138 -8.86 15.26 -0.49
N SER A 139 -10.01 14.88 0.08
CA SER A 139 -10.23 14.92 1.53
C SER A 139 -9.25 14.02 2.31
N MET A 140 -8.71 12.99 1.65
CA MET A 140 -7.75 12.05 2.21
C MET A 140 -6.29 12.35 1.81
N GLY A 141 -6.01 13.55 1.31
CA GLY A 141 -4.66 14.06 1.09
C GLY A 141 -4.07 13.75 -0.28
N THR A 142 -4.90 13.71 -1.33
CA THR A 142 -4.37 13.70 -2.71
C THR A 142 -3.57 14.96 -2.98
N SER A 143 -2.39 14.80 -3.58
CA SER A 143 -1.52 15.90 -3.94
C SER A 143 -2.12 16.74 -5.07
N GLU A 144 -2.02 18.07 -4.97
CA GLU A 144 -2.50 19.03 -5.99
C GLU A 144 -1.53 19.21 -7.18
N LYS A 145 -0.43 18.46 -7.21
CA LYS A 145 0.64 18.61 -8.21
C LYS A 145 0.48 17.65 -9.36
#